data_87a0938ccb16d69785b7d3f1cdc95d85
#
_entry.id   87a0938ccb16d69785b7d3f1cdc95d85
#
_cell.length_a   1.000
_cell.length_b   1.000
_cell.length_c   1.000
_cell.angle_alpha   90.00
_cell.angle_beta   90.00
_cell.angle_gamma   90.00
#
_symmetry.space_group_name_H-M   'P 1'
#
loop_
_entity.id
_entity.type
_entity.pdbx_description
1 polymer ?
#
loop_
_entity_poly.entity_id
_entity_poly.type
_entity_poly.pdbx_seq_one_letter_code
_entity_poly.pdbx_strand_id
1 'polypeptide(L)'
;MGEIFEMGTTAETTINGVTFVTLPVDDNFVSSLPIKPDPKDGDGNILVAALAVAFIYNGLKVDGSESLEKAMNIDTSNVALVTNDNEFAIFAWSHGIRPLRYHYEYQRAYTGIRELLVPKSLLYSFWASKKLTLEEWRHVMPDEPRLIANEFIVMKLADPKDYPRDYREAEYSNVGRFDAKKKAIVPLYHVRQFPILPKGLYQAVYMEALLEPSISAVICTGTAGSGKTFLSVTVGIAMVMCGHFKRIILIPCKEDETFGYLPGDLDNKLEPYIALFKDAISGLIECGGLDAMKLLNKLGKVPSNKKKRKAMGNAGSASSDGKVMSAGKIDELANMIWNNYFKVIAVKFAQGRTFSNCFLHYDEFQLQNIGNAAMLIDRLGVNSKLIITGDLSQIDSHYSNVWDNGITYAMNVTQDNPRVARVFLTADDIGRNPLVKEIARRREKKRASSS
;
A
#
# COMPACT_ATOMS: atom_id res chain seq x y z
N MET A 1 10.43 26.11 0.24
CA MET A 1 10.09 26.26 1.67
C MET A 1 11.36 26.49 2.48
N GLY A 2 12.07 27.55 2.27
CA GLY A 2 13.39 27.77 2.86
C GLY A 2 13.69 29.18 3.33
N GLU A 3 12.67 30.02 3.57
CA GLU A 3 12.89 31.44 3.92
C GLU A 3 11.90 32.01 4.94
N ILE A 4 11.44 31.24 5.91
CA ILE A 4 10.46 31.75 6.91
C ILE A 4 10.95 31.55 8.34
N PHE A 5 12.19 31.86 8.65
CA PHE A 5 12.61 31.96 10.05
C PHE A 5 13.70 33.01 10.25
N GLU A 6 13.30 34.29 10.19
CA GLU A 6 13.99 35.31 10.95
C GLU A 6 13.15 35.65 12.18
N MET A 7 13.73 35.43 13.37
CA MET A 7 13.09 35.73 14.66
C MET A 7 12.75 37.23 14.71
N GLY A 8 11.49 37.55 14.90
CA GLY A 8 11.03 38.88 15.31
C GLY A 8 10.07 39.62 14.41
N THR A 9 9.62 39.07 13.30
CA THR A 9 8.60 39.71 12.42
C THR A 9 7.39 38.82 12.22
N THR A 10 6.21 39.43 12.35
CA THR A 10 4.94 38.80 11.97
C THR A 10 4.96 38.58 10.47
N ALA A 11 4.99 37.35 10.04
CA ALA A 11 4.92 36.99 8.63
C ALA A 11 3.54 36.41 8.30
N GLU A 12 2.89 36.98 7.29
CA GLU A 12 1.62 36.50 6.77
C GLU A 12 1.87 35.85 5.40
N THR A 13 1.41 34.61 5.21
CA THR A 13 1.46 33.92 3.91
C THR A 13 0.10 33.36 3.60
N THR A 14 -0.48 33.70 2.45
CA THR A 14 -1.76 33.14 2.00
C THR A 14 -1.53 32.06 0.95
N ILE A 15 -1.99 30.85 1.23
CA ILE A 15 -1.94 29.72 0.31
C ILE A 15 -3.36 29.18 0.15
N ASN A 16 -3.87 29.12 -1.08
CA ASN A 16 -5.23 28.63 -1.39
C ASN A 16 -6.36 29.32 -0.59
N GLY A 17 -6.23 30.61 -0.34
CA GLY A 17 -7.23 31.36 0.42
C GLY A 17 -7.16 31.21 1.95
N VAL A 18 -6.19 30.46 2.46
CA VAL A 18 -5.90 30.34 3.89
C VAL A 18 -4.67 31.19 4.21
N THR A 19 -4.82 32.11 5.15
CA THR A 19 -3.73 32.97 5.62
C THR A 19 -3.04 32.30 6.82
N PHE A 20 -1.75 32.05 6.66
CA PHE A 20 -0.87 31.55 7.73
C PHE A 20 -0.19 32.78 8.37
N VAL A 21 -0.28 32.87 9.67
CA VAL A 21 0.33 33.97 10.45
C VAL A 21 1.35 33.37 11.40
N THR A 22 2.57 33.85 11.34
CA THR A 22 3.59 33.54 12.37
C THR A 22 3.59 34.66 13.41
N LEU A 23 3.26 34.31 14.64
CA LEU A 23 3.24 35.26 15.73
C LEU A 23 4.50 35.05 16.59
N PRO A 24 5.39 36.03 16.73
CA PRO A 24 6.41 35.99 17.74
C PRO A 24 5.74 36.13 19.12
N VAL A 25 5.89 35.15 19.97
CA VAL A 25 5.36 35.20 21.36
C VAL A 25 6.48 35.67 22.25
N ASP A 26 6.29 36.80 22.91
CA ASP A 26 7.25 37.37 23.88
C ASP A 26 7.23 36.55 25.17
N ASP A 27 8.40 36.36 25.80
CA ASP A 27 8.55 35.72 27.10
C ASP A 27 7.73 36.44 28.20
N ASN A 28 7.52 37.73 28.06
CA ASN A 28 6.63 38.51 28.94
C ASN A 28 5.16 38.09 28.82
N PHE A 29 4.70 37.78 27.61
CA PHE A 29 3.36 37.28 27.39
C PHE A 29 3.19 35.91 28.01
N VAL A 30 4.13 34.99 27.77
CA VAL A 30 4.15 33.65 28.38
C VAL A 30 4.09 33.75 29.90
N SER A 31 4.86 34.69 30.50
CA SER A 31 4.90 34.90 31.94
C SER A 31 3.57 35.49 32.50
N SER A 32 2.77 36.19 31.68
CA SER A 32 1.49 36.75 32.06
C SER A 32 0.33 35.76 32.00
N LEU A 33 0.52 34.62 31.36
CA LEU A 33 -0.52 33.59 31.25
C LEU A 33 -0.70 32.84 32.58
N PRO A 34 -1.93 32.43 32.91
CA PRO A 34 -2.19 31.56 34.09
C PRO A 34 -1.54 30.20 34.00
N ILE A 35 -1.09 29.84 32.82
CA ILE A 35 -0.41 28.57 32.51
C ILE A 35 1.03 28.89 32.14
N LYS A 36 1.97 28.21 32.78
CA LYS A 36 3.38 28.31 32.42
C LYS A 36 3.76 27.02 31.67
N PRO A 37 3.76 27.03 30.34
CA PRO A 37 4.24 25.88 29.60
C PRO A 37 5.73 25.67 29.86
N ASP A 38 6.15 24.41 29.94
CA ASP A 38 7.58 24.09 29.96
C ASP A 38 8.14 24.49 28.56
N PRO A 39 9.20 25.30 28.48
CA PRO A 39 9.83 25.67 27.20
C PRO A 39 10.32 24.47 26.38
N LYS A 40 10.44 23.30 27.01
CA LYS A 40 10.80 22.03 26.37
C LYS A 40 9.59 21.23 25.90
N ASP A 41 8.39 21.63 26.29
CA ASP A 41 7.14 20.98 25.91
C ASP A 41 6.56 21.62 24.65
N GLY A 42 6.57 20.87 23.55
CA GLY A 42 6.02 21.32 22.26
C GLY A 42 4.54 21.64 22.34
N ASP A 43 3.76 20.87 23.09
CA ASP A 43 2.32 21.03 23.24
C ASP A 43 1.97 22.29 24.03
N GLY A 44 2.73 22.57 25.09
CA GLY A 44 2.60 23.81 25.83
C GLY A 44 2.85 25.06 24.97
N ASN A 45 3.85 25.03 24.12
CA ASN A 45 4.17 26.13 23.20
C ASN A 45 3.07 26.35 22.14
N ILE A 46 2.47 25.28 21.62
CA ILE A 46 1.34 25.37 20.67
C ILE A 46 0.10 25.96 21.36
N LEU A 47 -0.17 25.59 22.61
CA LEU A 47 -1.27 26.16 23.38
C LEU A 47 -1.07 27.65 23.63
N VAL A 48 0.14 28.07 23.97
CA VAL A 48 0.48 29.50 24.13
C VAL A 48 0.25 30.27 22.84
N ALA A 49 0.64 29.72 21.69
CA ALA A 49 0.37 30.35 20.40
C ALA A 49 -1.13 30.46 20.12
N ALA A 50 -1.93 29.45 20.44
CA ALA A 50 -3.39 29.48 20.31
C ALA A 50 -4.03 30.57 21.22
N LEU A 51 -3.56 30.72 22.45
CA LEU A 51 -3.99 31.75 23.36
C LEU A 51 -3.57 33.15 22.88
N ALA A 52 -2.36 33.29 22.32
CA ALA A 52 -1.91 34.55 21.73
C ALA A 52 -2.83 35.00 20.58
N VAL A 53 -3.24 34.05 19.74
CA VAL A 53 -4.25 34.34 18.69
C VAL A 53 -5.58 34.79 19.31
N ALA A 54 -6.05 34.13 20.37
CA ALA A 54 -7.29 34.55 21.06
C ALA A 54 -7.18 35.95 21.64
N PHE A 55 -6.03 36.32 22.23
CA PHE A 55 -5.78 37.69 22.71
C PHE A 55 -5.90 38.71 21.60
N ILE A 56 -5.27 38.50 20.46
CA ILE A 56 -5.33 39.38 19.30
C ILE A 56 -6.77 39.56 18.80
N TYR A 57 -7.52 38.46 18.70
CA TYR A 57 -8.93 38.52 18.29
C TYR A 57 -9.81 39.32 19.24
N ASN A 58 -9.46 39.35 20.52
CA ASN A 58 -10.16 40.19 21.53
C ASN A 58 -9.59 41.62 21.65
N GLY A 59 -8.70 42.01 20.73
CA GLY A 59 -8.10 43.35 20.73
C GLY A 59 -7.13 43.60 21.88
N LEU A 60 -6.62 42.55 22.50
CA LEU A 60 -5.65 42.59 23.60
C LEU A 60 -4.22 42.49 23.06
N LYS A 61 -3.26 42.98 23.81
CA LYS A 61 -1.86 42.93 23.43
C LYS A 61 -1.19 41.66 23.93
N VAL A 62 -0.27 41.11 23.12
CA VAL A 62 0.54 39.93 23.43
C VAL A 62 1.93 40.29 23.96
N ASP A 63 2.06 41.46 24.62
CA ASP A 63 3.31 41.96 25.20
C ASP A 63 3.42 41.80 26.74
N GLY A 64 2.46 41.09 27.33
CA GLY A 64 2.40 40.87 28.78
C GLY A 64 1.88 42.07 29.59
N SER A 65 1.43 43.15 28.93
CA SER A 65 0.92 44.36 29.62
C SER A 65 -0.54 44.22 30.11
N GLU A 66 -1.26 43.18 29.70
CA GLU A 66 -2.65 42.95 30.07
C GLU A 66 -2.76 42.28 31.46
N SER A 67 -3.83 42.65 32.20
CA SER A 67 -4.06 42.08 33.53
C SER A 67 -4.44 40.60 33.48
N LEU A 68 -4.04 39.84 34.51
CA LEU A 68 -4.40 38.41 34.65
C LEU A 68 -5.90 38.17 34.62
N GLU A 69 -6.70 39.15 35.13
CA GLU A 69 -8.16 39.06 35.12
C GLU A 69 -8.74 39.12 33.69
N LYS A 70 -8.18 39.95 32.82
CA LYS A 70 -8.55 39.99 31.39
C LYS A 70 -8.11 38.72 30.68
N ALA A 71 -6.92 38.19 31.01
CA ALA A 71 -6.41 36.96 30.46
C ALA A 71 -7.29 35.73 30.80
N MET A 72 -7.87 35.70 32.01
CA MET A 72 -8.76 34.62 32.45
C MET A 72 -10.16 34.66 31.84
N ASN A 73 -10.59 35.85 31.38
CA ASN A 73 -11.94 36.08 30.81
C ASN A 73 -11.93 36.29 29.29
N ILE A 74 -10.89 35.81 28.63
CA ILE A 74 -10.79 35.98 27.17
C ILE A 74 -11.81 35.09 26.45
N ASP A 75 -12.47 35.66 25.42
CA ASP A 75 -13.35 34.88 24.55
C ASP A 75 -12.50 34.04 23.55
N THR A 76 -12.52 32.76 23.74
CA THR A 76 -11.82 31.78 22.90
C THR A 76 -12.71 31.14 21.84
N SER A 77 -13.96 31.59 21.73
CA SER A 77 -14.96 30.97 20.81
C SER A 77 -14.55 31.01 19.34
N ASN A 78 -13.73 31.98 18.96
CA ASN A 78 -13.23 32.18 17.60
C ASN A 78 -11.90 31.51 17.31
N VAL A 79 -11.35 30.77 18.29
CA VAL A 79 -10.08 30.05 18.15
C VAL A 79 -10.31 28.57 18.34
N ALA A 80 -9.73 27.79 17.48
CA ALA A 80 -9.77 26.32 17.60
C ALA A 80 -8.38 25.74 17.37
N LEU A 81 -8.05 24.73 18.17
CA LEU A 81 -6.84 23.93 18.00
C LEU A 81 -7.16 22.67 17.21
N VAL A 82 -6.47 22.49 16.09
CA VAL A 82 -6.63 21.27 15.28
C VAL A 82 -5.59 20.25 15.70
N THR A 83 -6.02 19.16 16.34
CA THR A 83 -5.13 18.08 16.77
C THR A 83 -5.82 16.73 16.71
N ASN A 84 -5.05 15.67 16.41
CA ASN A 84 -5.48 14.29 16.53
C ASN A 84 -4.96 13.62 17.81
N ASP A 85 -4.11 14.31 18.56
CA ASP A 85 -3.67 13.86 19.86
C ASP A 85 -4.78 14.01 20.91
N ASN A 86 -5.13 12.92 21.58
CA ASN A 86 -6.21 12.93 22.58
C ASN A 86 -5.81 13.62 23.87
N GLU A 87 -4.57 13.47 24.32
CA GLU A 87 -4.09 14.09 25.54
C GLU A 87 -3.97 15.59 25.36
N PHE A 88 -3.44 16.02 24.22
CA PHE A 88 -3.34 17.42 23.87
C PHE A 88 -4.72 18.08 23.63
N ALA A 89 -5.69 17.34 23.04
CA ALA A 89 -7.06 17.82 22.91
C ALA A 89 -7.73 18.09 24.27
N ILE A 90 -7.57 17.17 25.23
CA ILE A 90 -8.08 17.34 26.61
C ILE A 90 -7.37 18.50 27.30
N PHE A 91 -6.06 18.62 27.13
CA PHE A 91 -5.27 19.70 27.67
C PHE A 91 -5.71 21.05 27.13
N ALA A 92 -5.87 21.21 25.80
CA ALA A 92 -6.38 22.44 25.19
C ALA A 92 -7.78 22.81 25.66
N TRP A 93 -8.68 21.79 25.75
CA TRP A 93 -10.05 22.02 26.22
C TRP A 93 -10.10 22.48 27.69
N SER A 94 -9.26 21.92 28.56
CA SER A 94 -9.16 22.36 29.96
C SER A 94 -8.72 23.82 30.12
N HIS A 95 -8.12 24.38 29.06
CA HIS A 95 -7.67 25.78 29.00
C HIS A 95 -8.59 26.68 28.13
N GLY A 96 -9.81 26.19 27.84
CA GLY A 96 -10.83 26.96 27.13
C GLY A 96 -10.63 27.03 25.61
N ILE A 97 -9.61 26.40 25.05
CA ILE A 97 -9.43 26.33 23.59
C ILE A 97 -10.19 25.13 23.04
N ARG A 98 -11.07 25.35 22.07
CA ARG A 98 -11.86 24.31 21.44
C ARG A 98 -10.98 23.36 20.61
N PRO A 99 -10.84 22.07 20.97
CA PRO A 99 -10.15 21.14 20.12
C PRO A 99 -11.05 20.72 18.95
N LEU A 100 -10.53 20.80 17.75
CA LEU A 100 -11.10 20.22 16.56
C LEU A 100 -10.25 19.02 16.15
N ARG A 101 -10.88 17.90 15.91
CA ARG A 101 -10.19 16.78 15.28
C ARG A 101 -10.08 17.05 13.81
N TYR A 102 -8.87 16.98 13.29
CA TYR A 102 -8.66 16.97 11.87
C TYR A 102 -9.08 15.60 11.36
N HIS A 103 -10.33 15.51 10.92
CA HIS A 103 -10.75 14.40 10.09
C HIS A 103 -10.17 14.69 8.71
N TYR A 104 -9.01 14.11 8.42
CA TYR A 104 -8.63 13.98 7.04
C TYR A 104 -9.81 13.27 6.37
N GLU A 105 -10.56 14.00 5.52
CA GLU A 105 -11.21 13.28 4.44
C GLU A 105 -10.10 12.45 3.83
N TYR A 106 -10.20 11.14 4.01
CA TYR A 106 -9.43 10.21 3.24
C TYR A 106 -9.73 10.59 1.79
N GLN A 107 -8.91 11.43 1.18
CA GLN A 107 -8.78 11.39 -0.26
C GLN A 107 -8.49 9.93 -0.47
N ARG A 108 -9.50 9.20 -0.96
CA ARG A 108 -9.42 7.73 -1.13
C ARG A 108 -8.08 7.49 -1.77
N ALA A 109 -7.15 6.96 -0.97
CA ALA A 109 -5.77 6.85 -1.40
C ALA A 109 -5.85 6.16 -2.76
N TYR A 110 -5.27 6.74 -3.79
CA TYR A 110 -5.36 6.25 -5.15
C TYR A 110 -5.12 4.73 -5.16
N THR A 111 -6.16 3.98 -5.42
CA THR A 111 -6.17 2.52 -5.27
C THR A 111 -5.49 1.78 -6.42
N GLY A 112 -5.13 2.51 -7.48
CA GLY A 112 -4.63 1.93 -8.72
C GLY A 112 -5.74 1.36 -9.62
N ILE A 113 -6.99 1.41 -9.16
CA ILE A 113 -8.16 0.87 -9.88
C ILE A 113 -9.24 1.93 -9.91
N ARG A 114 -9.78 2.18 -11.10
CA ARG A 114 -10.89 3.09 -11.34
C ARG A 114 -12.05 2.32 -11.95
N GLU A 115 -13.22 2.41 -11.34
CA GLU A 115 -14.46 1.83 -11.86
C GLU A 115 -15.32 2.91 -12.47
N LEU A 116 -15.69 2.76 -13.74
CA LEU A 116 -16.39 3.77 -14.50
C LEU A 116 -17.56 3.17 -15.28
N LEU A 117 -18.64 3.94 -15.35
CA LEU A 117 -19.71 3.69 -16.32
C LEU A 117 -19.25 4.26 -17.66
N VAL A 118 -19.22 3.41 -18.68
CA VAL A 118 -18.80 3.79 -20.01
C VAL A 118 -19.91 3.55 -21.03
N PRO A 119 -19.94 4.33 -22.13
CA PRO A 119 -20.85 4.06 -23.23
C PRO A 119 -20.59 2.67 -23.85
N LYS A 120 -21.66 2.02 -24.27
CA LYS A 120 -21.61 0.69 -24.92
C LYS A 120 -20.63 0.66 -26.10
N SER A 121 -20.64 1.69 -26.95
CA SER A 121 -19.72 1.80 -28.08
C SER A 121 -18.25 1.71 -27.67
N LEU A 122 -17.86 2.33 -26.57
CA LEU A 122 -16.47 2.32 -26.08
C LEU A 122 -16.05 0.92 -25.63
N LEU A 123 -16.87 0.24 -24.84
CA LEU A 123 -16.56 -1.11 -24.35
C LEU A 123 -16.51 -2.12 -25.52
N TYR A 124 -17.43 -2.02 -26.46
CA TYR A 124 -17.44 -2.87 -27.66
C TYR A 124 -16.21 -2.62 -28.55
N SER A 125 -15.80 -1.36 -28.73
CA SER A 125 -14.54 -1.02 -29.41
C SER A 125 -13.34 -1.65 -28.73
N PHE A 126 -13.28 -1.57 -27.38
CA PHE A 126 -12.23 -2.20 -26.61
C PHE A 126 -12.17 -3.73 -26.81
N TRP A 127 -13.33 -4.40 -26.84
CA TRP A 127 -13.37 -5.85 -27.07
C TRP A 127 -12.94 -6.23 -28.47
N ALA A 128 -13.34 -5.45 -29.47
CA ALA A 128 -13.01 -5.72 -30.87
C ALA A 128 -11.53 -5.50 -31.17
N SER A 129 -11.00 -4.35 -30.76
CA SER A 129 -9.61 -3.94 -31.08
C SER A 129 -8.56 -4.47 -30.09
N LYS A 130 -8.98 -4.95 -28.92
CA LYS A 130 -8.10 -5.30 -27.77
C LYS A 130 -7.19 -4.16 -27.37
N LYS A 131 -7.59 -2.95 -27.64
CA LYS A 131 -6.85 -1.73 -27.37
C LYS A 131 -7.81 -0.55 -27.43
N LEU A 132 -7.62 0.42 -26.52
CA LEU A 132 -8.31 1.69 -26.58
C LEU A 132 -7.27 2.79 -26.47
N THR A 133 -7.10 3.60 -27.52
CA THR A 133 -6.12 4.67 -27.52
C THR A 133 -6.49 5.79 -26.55
N LEU A 134 -5.48 6.54 -26.12
CA LEU A 134 -5.72 7.70 -25.24
C LEU A 134 -6.58 8.79 -25.94
N GLU A 135 -6.51 8.89 -27.26
CA GLU A 135 -7.32 9.82 -28.06
C GLU A 135 -8.79 9.39 -28.08
N GLU A 136 -9.06 8.10 -28.37
CA GLU A 136 -10.41 7.53 -28.31
C GLU A 136 -11.00 7.68 -26.91
N TRP A 137 -10.20 7.40 -25.87
CA TRP A 137 -10.61 7.58 -24.48
C TRP A 137 -11.03 9.02 -24.20
N ARG A 138 -10.17 10.00 -24.51
CA ARG A 138 -10.43 11.42 -24.26
C ARG A 138 -11.61 11.97 -25.06
N HIS A 139 -11.81 11.45 -26.25
CA HIS A 139 -12.95 11.85 -27.08
C HIS A 139 -14.29 11.41 -26.48
N VAL A 140 -14.35 10.21 -25.91
CA VAL A 140 -15.60 9.63 -25.37
C VAL A 140 -15.79 9.97 -23.88
N MET A 141 -14.71 10.13 -23.13
CA MET A 141 -14.69 10.40 -21.70
C MET A 141 -13.90 11.69 -21.37
N PRO A 142 -14.32 12.87 -21.90
CA PRO A 142 -13.55 14.11 -21.80
C PRO A 142 -13.45 14.65 -20.37
N ASP A 143 -14.45 14.40 -19.53
CA ASP A 143 -14.54 14.89 -18.16
C ASP A 143 -13.80 14.01 -17.14
N GLU A 144 -13.31 12.83 -17.58
CA GLU A 144 -12.59 11.94 -16.72
C GLU A 144 -11.16 12.45 -16.44
N PRO A 145 -10.70 12.36 -15.17
CA PRO A 145 -9.34 12.75 -14.83
C PRO A 145 -8.30 12.02 -15.67
N ARG A 146 -7.14 12.65 -15.82
CA ARG A 146 -6.01 12.05 -16.53
C ARG A 146 -5.74 10.63 -16.03
N LEU A 147 -5.55 9.69 -16.97
CA LEU A 147 -5.12 8.32 -16.66
C LEU A 147 -3.69 8.30 -16.12
N ILE A 148 -3.50 7.55 -15.07
CA ILE A 148 -2.20 7.35 -14.42
C ILE A 148 -1.54 6.07 -15.00
N ALA A 149 -0.24 6.09 -15.16
CA ALA A 149 0.49 4.92 -15.67
C ALA A 149 0.21 3.67 -14.80
N ASN A 150 -0.07 2.55 -15.47
CA ASN A 150 -0.47 1.27 -14.85
C ASN A 150 -1.76 1.32 -14.02
N GLU A 151 -2.60 2.35 -14.20
CA GLU A 151 -3.96 2.36 -13.67
C GLU A 151 -4.81 1.29 -14.36
N PHE A 152 -5.60 0.60 -13.56
CA PHE A 152 -6.56 -0.38 -14.06
C PHE A 152 -7.94 0.25 -14.12
N ILE A 153 -8.59 0.12 -15.24
CA ILE A 153 -9.91 0.68 -15.52
C ILE A 153 -10.90 -0.46 -15.66
N VAL A 154 -11.90 -0.46 -14.78
CA VAL A 154 -13.05 -1.38 -14.85
C VAL A 154 -14.18 -0.66 -15.56
N MET A 155 -14.42 -1.03 -16.79
CA MET A 155 -15.46 -0.44 -17.64
C MET A 155 -16.78 -1.16 -17.39
N LYS A 156 -17.79 -0.46 -16.89
CA LYS A 156 -19.13 -1.00 -16.62
C LYS A 156 -20.16 -0.37 -17.54
N LEU A 157 -21.13 -1.16 -17.99
CA LEU A 157 -22.30 -0.64 -18.71
C LEU A 157 -23.41 -0.29 -17.72
N ALA A 158 -24.15 0.76 -18.00
CA ALA A 158 -25.23 1.23 -17.15
C ALA A 158 -26.40 0.22 -17.08
N ASP A 159 -26.74 -0.39 -18.21
CA ASP A 159 -27.76 -1.45 -18.27
C ASP A 159 -27.09 -2.85 -18.42
N PRO A 160 -27.33 -3.78 -17.49
CA PRO A 160 -26.85 -5.15 -17.58
C PRO A 160 -27.28 -5.88 -18.87
N LYS A 161 -28.40 -5.47 -19.48
CA LYS A 161 -28.89 -6.04 -20.75
C LYS A 161 -28.02 -5.70 -21.94
N ASP A 162 -27.20 -4.68 -21.83
CA ASP A 162 -26.27 -4.27 -22.87
C ASP A 162 -25.05 -5.16 -23.00
N TYR A 163 -24.79 -6.05 -22.02
CA TYR A 163 -23.73 -7.04 -22.15
C TYR A 163 -24.15 -8.14 -23.15
N PRO A 164 -23.18 -8.67 -23.92
CA PRO A 164 -23.45 -9.81 -24.79
C PRO A 164 -23.91 -11.02 -23.97
N ARG A 165 -24.70 -11.92 -24.58
CA ARG A 165 -25.21 -13.13 -23.91
C ARG A 165 -24.11 -14.09 -23.48
N ASP A 166 -22.96 -14.05 -24.11
CA ASP A 166 -21.77 -14.83 -23.85
C ASP A 166 -20.75 -14.08 -22.92
N TYR A 167 -21.13 -12.89 -22.44
CA TYR A 167 -20.28 -12.11 -21.52
C TYR A 167 -20.03 -12.89 -20.23
N ARG A 168 -18.76 -12.97 -19.87
CA ARG A 168 -18.30 -13.60 -18.63
C ARG A 168 -17.50 -12.61 -17.81
N GLU A 169 -18.06 -12.17 -16.69
CA GLU A 169 -17.41 -11.27 -15.77
C GLU A 169 -16.10 -11.87 -15.22
N ALA A 170 -16.09 -13.17 -14.98
CA ALA A 170 -14.90 -13.90 -14.49
C ALA A 170 -13.71 -13.89 -15.49
N GLU A 171 -13.94 -13.55 -16.75
CA GLU A 171 -12.87 -13.41 -17.75
C GLU A 171 -12.22 -12.01 -17.72
N TYR A 172 -12.70 -11.10 -16.89
CA TYR A 172 -12.20 -9.72 -16.75
C TYR A 172 -12.11 -8.98 -18.09
N SER A 173 -13.02 -9.27 -19.03
CA SER A 173 -12.99 -8.72 -20.39
C SER A 173 -13.27 -7.22 -20.44
N ASN A 174 -13.91 -6.69 -19.41
CA ASN A 174 -14.20 -5.27 -19.22
C ASN A 174 -13.12 -4.53 -18.41
N VAL A 175 -11.97 -5.15 -18.18
CA VAL A 175 -10.88 -4.53 -17.43
C VAL A 175 -9.69 -4.30 -18.36
N GLY A 176 -9.16 -3.09 -18.31
CA GLY A 176 -7.95 -2.72 -19.03
C GLY A 176 -6.94 -2.02 -18.11
N ARG A 177 -5.66 -2.13 -18.45
CA ARG A 177 -4.56 -1.40 -17.83
C ARG A 177 -4.10 -0.28 -18.76
N PHE A 178 -3.92 0.92 -18.22
CA PHE A 178 -3.33 2.01 -18.99
C PHE A 178 -1.82 1.81 -19.14
N ASP A 179 -1.40 1.53 -20.35
CA ASP A 179 0.00 1.45 -20.73
C ASP A 179 0.48 2.82 -21.23
N ALA A 180 1.23 3.52 -20.40
CA ALA A 180 1.69 4.88 -20.72
C ALA A 180 2.64 4.92 -21.92
N LYS A 181 3.42 3.84 -22.18
CA LYS A 181 4.30 3.75 -23.34
C LYS A 181 3.52 3.59 -24.64
N LYS A 182 2.47 2.78 -24.62
CA LYS A 182 1.58 2.57 -25.74
C LYS A 182 0.54 3.67 -25.90
N LYS A 183 0.41 4.57 -24.90
CA LYS A 183 -0.63 5.58 -24.78
C LYS A 183 -2.03 4.97 -25.02
N ALA A 184 -2.29 3.83 -24.39
CA ALA A 184 -3.52 3.08 -24.59
C ALA A 184 -3.90 2.25 -23.37
N ILE A 185 -5.20 2.00 -23.22
CA ILE A 185 -5.73 0.99 -22.31
C ILE A 185 -5.64 -0.35 -23.04
N VAL A 186 -5.01 -1.34 -22.42
CA VAL A 186 -4.82 -2.69 -22.95
C VAL A 186 -5.51 -3.71 -22.02
N PRO A 187 -6.06 -4.81 -22.56
CA PRO A 187 -6.73 -5.81 -21.72
C PRO A 187 -5.74 -6.52 -20.80
N LEU A 188 -6.27 -7.12 -19.74
CA LEU A 188 -5.49 -8.04 -18.91
C LEU A 188 -5.11 -9.26 -19.76
N TYR A 189 -3.82 -9.55 -19.82
CA TYR A 189 -3.29 -10.61 -20.67
C TYR A 189 -2.71 -11.77 -19.87
N HIS A 190 -1.84 -11.45 -18.90
CA HIS A 190 -1.04 -12.46 -18.21
C HIS A 190 -1.85 -13.28 -17.21
N VAL A 191 -2.77 -12.65 -16.47
CA VAL A 191 -3.60 -13.34 -15.49
C VAL A 191 -4.49 -14.41 -16.13
N ARG A 192 -4.93 -14.20 -17.36
CA ARG A 192 -5.79 -15.17 -18.09
C ARG A 192 -5.05 -16.45 -18.47
N GLN A 193 -3.74 -16.37 -18.57
CA GLN A 193 -2.86 -17.49 -18.93
C GLN A 193 -2.24 -18.14 -17.69
N PHE A 194 -2.46 -17.54 -16.52
CA PHE A 194 -1.92 -18.05 -15.28
C PHE A 194 -2.78 -19.19 -14.77
N PRO A 195 -2.16 -20.29 -14.30
CA PRO A 195 -2.88 -21.51 -13.96
C PRO A 195 -3.72 -21.43 -12.69
N ILE A 196 -3.44 -20.47 -11.81
CA ILE A 196 -4.22 -20.23 -10.60
C ILE A 196 -5.18 -19.08 -10.90
N LEU A 197 -6.46 -19.37 -10.76
CA LEU A 197 -7.49 -18.37 -11.00
C LEU A 197 -7.66 -17.48 -9.77
N PRO A 198 -7.67 -16.16 -9.95
CA PRO A 198 -8.04 -15.22 -8.90
C PRO A 198 -9.52 -15.43 -8.50
N LYS A 199 -9.83 -15.20 -7.22
CA LYS A 199 -11.20 -15.33 -6.69
C LYS A 199 -12.06 -14.08 -6.95
N GLY A 200 -11.44 -12.97 -7.34
CA GLY A 200 -12.12 -11.70 -7.56
C GLY A 200 -11.36 -10.79 -8.52
N LEU A 201 -12.04 -9.70 -8.89
CA LEU A 201 -11.53 -8.74 -9.85
C LEU A 201 -10.20 -8.10 -9.39
N TYR A 202 -10.14 -7.63 -8.13
CA TYR A 202 -8.96 -6.96 -7.62
C TYR A 202 -7.77 -7.91 -7.45
N GLN A 203 -8.03 -9.19 -7.13
CA GLN A 203 -6.99 -10.22 -7.16
C GLN A 203 -6.47 -10.45 -8.59
N ALA A 204 -7.35 -10.41 -9.61
CA ALA A 204 -6.94 -10.52 -11.01
C ALA A 204 -6.05 -9.35 -11.43
N VAL A 205 -6.41 -8.14 -11.06
CA VAL A 205 -5.63 -6.91 -11.27
C VAL A 205 -4.26 -7.02 -10.59
N TYR A 206 -4.23 -7.49 -9.35
CA TYR A 206 -2.98 -7.69 -8.63
C TYR A 206 -2.06 -8.70 -9.32
N MET A 207 -2.61 -9.85 -9.71
CA MET A 207 -1.85 -10.87 -10.43
C MET A 207 -1.33 -10.35 -11.78
N GLU A 208 -2.14 -9.60 -12.53
CA GLU A 208 -1.69 -8.96 -13.78
C GLU A 208 -0.51 -8.02 -13.53
N ALA A 209 -0.59 -7.16 -12.50
CA ALA A 209 0.50 -6.26 -12.14
C ALA A 209 1.78 -7.01 -11.76
N LEU A 210 1.66 -8.13 -11.04
CA LEU A 210 2.79 -8.98 -10.67
C LEU A 210 3.43 -9.65 -11.88
N LEU A 211 2.62 -10.09 -12.84
CA LEU A 211 3.07 -10.84 -14.02
C LEU A 211 3.60 -9.93 -15.14
N GLU A 212 3.14 -8.68 -15.24
CA GLU A 212 3.51 -7.74 -16.29
C GLU A 212 5.01 -7.37 -16.22
N PRO A 213 5.82 -7.68 -17.24
CA PRO A 213 7.25 -7.46 -17.21
C PRO A 213 7.67 -6.00 -17.19
N SER A 214 6.83 -5.09 -17.72
CA SER A 214 7.12 -3.65 -17.76
C SER A 214 6.99 -2.98 -16.39
N ILE A 215 6.35 -3.63 -15.43
CA ILE A 215 6.16 -3.15 -14.06
C ILE A 215 7.30 -3.67 -13.19
N SER A 216 8.15 -2.76 -12.72
CA SER A 216 9.30 -3.08 -11.86
C SER A 216 8.95 -3.11 -10.38
N ALA A 217 7.90 -2.41 -9.95
CA ALA A 217 7.44 -2.43 -8.57
C ALA A 217 5.91 -2.51 -8.49
N VAL A 218 5.40 -3.30 -7.54
CA VAL A 218 3.97 -3.43 -7.24
C VAL A 218 3.75 -3.14 -5.77
N ILE A 219 2.93 -2.15 -5.46
CA ILE A 219 2.50 -1.80 -4.10
C ILE A 219 1.08 -2.31 -3.93
N CYS A 220 0.90 -3.32 -3.09
CA CYS A 220 -0.40 -3.91 -2.82
C CYS A 220 -0.80 -3.71 -1.36
N THR A 221 -1.86 -2.95 -1.15
CA THR A 221 -2.44 -2.74 0.17
C THR A 221 -3.81 -3.41 0.28
N GLY A 222 -4.31 -3.57 1.48
CA GLY A 222 -5.66 -4.11 1.69
C GLY A 222 -5.78 -4.96 2.95
N THR A 223 -7.00 -5.39 3.21
CA THR A 223 -7.38 -6.09 4.44
C THR A 223 -6.64 -7.40 4.63
N ALA A 224 -6.39 -7.78 5.89
CA ALA A 224 -5.80 -9.09 6.21
C ALA A 224 -6.64 -10.23 5.65
N GLY A 225 -5.98 -11.21 5.03
CA GLY A 225 -6.64 -12.38 4.43
C GLY A 225 -7.17 -12.18 3.01
N SER A 226 -6.96 -11.01 2.38
CA SER A 226 -7.34 -10.74 0.99
C SER A 226 -6.44 -11.43 -0.05
N GLY A 227 -5.35 -12.10 0.39
CA GLY A 227 -4.49 -12.90 -0.49
C GLY A 227 -3.22 -12.19 -0.95
N LYS A 228 -2.86 -11.02 -0.42
CA LYS A 228 -1.66 -10.26 -0.81
C LYS A 228 -0.39 -11.13 -0.85
N THR A 229 -0.02 -11.69 0.28
CA THR A 229 1.19 -12.50 0.44
C THR A 229 1.08 -13.80 -0.35
N PHE A 230 -0.06 -14.49 -0.30
CA PHE A 230 -0.27 -15.75 -1.04
C PHE A 230 -0.09 -15.57 -2.56
N LEU A 231 -0.75 -14.58 -3.16
CA LEU A 231 -0.68 -14.33 -4.59
C LEU A 231 0.71 -13.88 -5.04
N SER A 232 1.38 -13.01 -4.26
CA SER A 232 2.74 -12.58 -4.58
C SER A 232 3.74 -13.75 -4.51
N VAL A 233 3.66 -14.60 -3.50
CA VAL A 233 4.51 -15.79 -3.39
C VAL A 233 4.26 -16.76 -4.55
N THR A 234 2.99 -17.02 -4.85
CA THR A 234 2.58 -17.88 -5.97
C THR A 234 3.15 -17.41 -7.31
N VAL A 235 2.98 -16.12 -7.62
CA VAL A 235 3.55 -15.53 -8.83
C VAL A 235 5.07 -15.52 -8.79
N GLY A 236 5.67 -15.19 -7.65
CA GLY A 236 7.12 -15.20 -7.45
C GLY A 236 7.74 -16.55 -7.74
N ILE A 237 7.15 -17.65 -7.24
CA ILE A 237 7.58 -19.02 -7.52
C ILE A 237 7.52 -19.29 -9.03
N ALA A 238 6.40 -18.98 -9.67
CA ALA A 238 6.25 -19.17 -11.10
C ALA A 238 7.32 -18.41 -11.89
N MET A 239 7.56 -17.15 -11.58
CA MET A 239 8.57 -16.32 -12.25
C MET A 239 9.99 -16.87 -12.07
N VAL A 240 10.32 -17.37 -10.87
CA VAL A 240 11.63 -18.00 -10.63
C VAL A 240 11.75 -19.34 -11.36
N MET A 241 10.72 -20.16 -11.36
CA MET A 241 10.73 -21.45 -12.07
C MET A 241 10.79 -21.28 -13.59
N CYS A 242 10.19 -20.22 -14.13
CA CYS A 242 10.30 -19.83 -15.53
C CYS A 242 11.66 -19.19 -15.88
N GLY A 243 12.50 -18.91 -14.88
CA GLY A 243 13.85 -18.36 -15.07
C GLY A 243 13.88 -16.84 -15.26
N HIS A 244 12.77 -16.13 -15.02
CA HIS A 244 12.76 -14.66 -15.03
C HIS A 244 13.63 -14.08 -13.92
N PHE A 245 13.62 -14.71 -12.75
CA PHE A 245 14.45 -14.36 -11.60
C PHE A 245 15.22 -15.57 -11.09
N LYS A 246 16.31 -15.34 -10.37
CA LYS A 246 17.13 -16.41 -9.78
C LYS A 246 16.56 -16.92 -8.46
N ARG A 247 15.90 -16.06 -7.70
CA ARG A 247 15.40 -16.35 -6.34
C ARG A 247 14.31 -15.37 -5.92
N ILE A 248 13.61 -15.75 -4.86
CA ILE A 248 12.70 -14.89 -4.11
C ILE A 248 13.43 -14.45 -2.84
N ILE A 249 13.45 -13.15 -2.58
CA ILE A 249 13.99 -12.58 -1.34
C ILE A 249 12.81 -12.01 -0.57
N LEU A 250 12.63 -12.51 0.66
CA LEU A 250 11.59 -12.07 1.57
C LEU A 250 12.21 -11.21 2.67
N ILE A 251 11.67 -10.04 2.90
CA ILE A 251 12.07 -9.17 3.99
C ILE A 251 10.82 -8.84 4.79
N PRO A 252 10.58 -9.56 5.92
CA PRO A 252 9.51 -9.24 6.84
C PRO A 252 9.83 -7.91 7.53
N CYS A 253 8.92 -6.95 7.40
CA CYS A 253 9.11 -5.59 7.87
C CYS A 253 8.53 -5.35 9.27
N LYS A 254 8.49 -6.38 10.13
CA LYS A 254 8.19 -6.21 11.56
C LYS A 254 9.40 -5.68 12.31
N GLU A 255 9.13 -4.91 13.37
CA GLU A 255 10.19 -4.29 14.15
C GLU A 255 11.06 -5.31 14.89
N ASP A 256 12.35 -4.98 14.98
CA ASP A 256 13.38 -5.81 15.61
C ASP A 256 13.19 -6.05 17.13
N GLU A 257 12.38 -5.24 17.81
CA GLU A 257 12.15 -5.37 19.26
C GLU A 257 11.44 -6.67 19.62
N THR A 258 10.53 -7.15 18.78
CA THR A 258 9.90 -8.47 18.97
C THR A 258 10.88 -9.62 18.76
N PHE A 259 11.94 -9.42 17.99
CA PHE A 259 13.00 -10.42 17.79
C PHE A 259 14.04 -10.43 18.91
N GLY A 260 14.21 -9.32 19.64
CA GLY A 260 15.21 -9.19 20.72
C GLY A 260 14.98 -10.13 21.91
N TYR A 261 13.73 -10.34 22.28
CA TYR A 261 13.34 -11.12 23.48
C TYR A 261 13.11 -12.62 23.20
N LEU A 262 13.07 -13.06 21.97
CA LEU A 262 12.91 -14.48 21.65
C LEU A 262 14.27 -15.20 21.79
N PRO A 263 14.34 -16.33 22.53
CA PRO A 263 15.57 -17.13 22.62
C PRO A 263 15.81 -17.84 21.28
N GLY A 264 17.06 -17.93 20.86
CA GLY A 264 17.50 -18.68 19.68
C GLY A 264 18.22 -17.81 18.63
N ASP A 265 18.76 -18.50 17.61
CA ASP A 265 19.39 -17.87 16.46
C ASP A 265 18.38 -17.12 15.60
N LEU A 266 18.85 -16.23 14.71
CA LEU A 266 18.03 -15.43 13.83
C LEU A 266 17.05 -16.27 12.97
N ASP A 267 17.50 -17.46 12.53
CA ASP A 267 16.68 -18.35 11.73
C ASP A 267 15.48 -18.89 12.52
N ASN A 268 15.66 -19.20 13.81
CA ASN A 268 14.56 -19.61 14.70
C ASN A 268 13.57 -18.47 14.98
N LYS A 269 14.04 -17.22 15.02
CA LYS A 269 13.18 -16.05 15.20
C LYS A 269 12.33 -15.73 13.96
N LEU A 270 12.81 -16.09 12.77
CA LEU A 270 12.10 -15.91 11.51
C LEU A 270 11.17 -17.10 11.18
N GLU A 271 11.26 -18.23 11.91
CA GLU A 271 10.47 -19.44 11.63
C GLU A 271 8.94 -19.19 11.55
N PRO A 272 8.30 -18.39 12.41
CA PRO A 272 6.86 -18.10 12.28
C PRO A 272 6.49 -17.44 10.95
N TYR A 273 7.41 -16.65 10.39
CA TYR A 273 7.24 -16.04 9.07
C TYR A 273 7.45 -17.06 7.96
N ILE A 274 8.51 -17.84 8.08
CA ILE A 274 8.85 -18.90 7.14
C ILE A 274 7.69 -19.88 7.00
N ALA A 275 7.03 -20.22 8.11
CA ALA A 275 5.88 -21.12 8.13
C ALA A 275 4.74 -20.60 7.23
N LEU A 276 4.39 -19.31 7.31
CA LEU A 276 3.34 -18.71 6.47
C LEU A 276 3.62 -18.86 4.97
N PHE A 277 4.89 -18.72 4.58
CA PHE A 277 5.28 -18.87 3.17
C PHE A 277 5.33 -20.34 2.75
N LYS A 278 5.77 -21.25 3.61
CA LYS A 278 5.72 -22.68 3.36
C LYS A 278 4.28 -23.18 3.22
N ASP A 279 3.35 -22.69 4.04
CA ASP A 279 1.92 -22.96 3.90
C ASP A 279 1.36 -22.50 2.55
N ALA A 280 1.80 -21.30 2.09
CA ALA A 280 1.42 -20.81 0.77
C ALA A 280 1.97 -21.69 -0.36
N ILE A 281 3.19 -22.21 -0.22
CA ILE A 281 3.79 -23.15 -1.18
C ILE A 281 3.04 -24.49 -1.16
N SER A 282 2.72 -25.04 0.01
CA SER A 282 1.94 -26.27 0.15
C SER A 282 0.56 -26.14 -0.46
N GLY A 283 -0.15 -25.05 -0.18
CA GLY A 283 -1.43 -24.75 -0.81
C GLY A 283 -1.37 -24.62 -2.34
N LEU A 284 -0.27 -24.06 -2.87
CA LEU A 284 -0.03 -23.99 -4.30
C LEU A 284 0.14 -25.40 -4.92
N ILE A 285 0.84 -26.29 -4.24
CA ILE A 285 1.05 -27.67 -4.67
C ILE A 285 -0.28 -28.44 -4.64
N GLU A 286 -1.07 -28.29 -3.57
CA GLU A 286 -2.37 -28.93 -3.39
C GLU A 286 -3.38 -28.52 -4.47
N CYS A 287 -3.37 -27.25 -4.87
CA CYS A 287 -4.22 -26.73 -5.96
C CYS A 287 -3.77 -27.19 -7.36
N GLY A 288 -2.80 -28.11 -7.48
CA GLY A 288 -2.28 -28.54 -8.79
C GLY A 288 -1.41 -27.50 -9.50
N GLY A 289 -1.04 -26.42 -8.81
CA GLY A 289 -0.29 -25.29 -9.37
C GLY A 289 1.08 -25.65 -9.93
N LEU A 290 1.67 -26.79 -9.55
CA LEU A 290 2.94 -27.29 -10.12
C LEU A 290 2.82 -27.83 -11.54
N ASP A 291 1.75 -28.51 -11.89
CA ASP A 291 1.51 -28.94 -13.27
C ASP A 291 1.18 -27.75 -14.17
N ALA A 292 0.52 -26.77 -13.61
CA ALA A 292 0.28 -25.50 -14.20
C ALA A 292 1.58 -24.69 -14.42
N MET A 293 2.58 -24.81 -13.56
CA MET A 293 3.91 -24.21 -13.77
C MET A 293 4.70 -24.86 -14.91
N LYS A 294 4.47 -26.14 -15.21
CA LYS A 294 5.00 -26.78 -16.44
C LYS A 294 4.40 -26.13 -17.69
N LEU A 295 3.15 -25.66 -17.61
CA LEU A 295 2.49 -24.95 -18.69
C LEU A 295 3.14 -23.56 -18.93
N LEU A 296 3.47 -22.84 -17.85
CA LEU A 296 4.21 -21.56 -17.93
C LEU A 296 5.58 -21.74 -18.58
N ASN A 297 6.29 -22.85 -18.31
CA ASN A 297 7.54 -23.18 -18.99
C ASN A 297 7.37 -23.39 -20.51
N LYS A 298 6.17 -23.76 -20.98
CA LYS A 298 5.85 -23.85 -22.42
C LYS A 298 5.50 -22.50 -23.04
N LEU A 299 4.96 -21.58 -22.26
CA LEU A 299 4.56 -20.23 -22.72
C LEU A 299 5.73 -19.24 -22.71
N GLY A 300 6.69 -19.41 -21.81
CA GLY A 300 7.92 -18.63 -21.77
C GLY A 300 8.96 -19.21 -22.73
N LYS A 301 9.24 -18.59 -23.85
CA LYS A 301 10.43 -18.83 -24.67
C LYS A 301 11.70 -18.41 -23.91
N VAL A 302 12.04 -19.13 -22.83
CA VAL A 302 13.28 -18.92 -22.09
C VAL A 302 14.27 -20.02 -22.50
N PRO A 303 15.53 -19.68 -22.88
CA PRO A 303 16.56 -20.68 -23.16
C PRO A 303 16.76 -21.55 -21.91
N SER A 304 16.37 -22.80 -21.97
CA SER A 304 16.50 -23.74 -20.87
C SER A 304 17.98 -24.02 -20.60
N ASN A 305 18.47 -23.61 -19.43
CA ASN A 305 19.76 -24.05 -18.95
C ASN A 305 19.69 -25.55 -18.65
N LYS A 306 20.06 -26.38 -19.63
CA LYS A 306 19.93 -27.87 -19.64
C LYS A 306 20.55 -28.56 -18.43
N LYS A 307 21.45 -27.93 -17.68
CA LYS A 307 22.11 -28.54 -16.51
C LYS A 307 21.23 -28.62 -15.27
N LYS A 308 20.21 -27.76 -15.08
CA LYS A 308 19.30 -27.85 -13.92
C LYS A 308 18.13 -28.82 -14.11
N ARG A 309 17.82 -29.21 -15.36
CA ARG A 309 16.75 -30.17 -15.67
C ARG A 309 17.05 -31.61 -15.19
N LYS A 310 18.33 -31.98 -15.04
CA LYS A 310 18.71 -33.31 -14.59
C LYS A 310 18.44 -33.58 -13.10
N ALA A 311 18.42 -32.53 -12.26
CA ALA A 311 18.11 -32.71 -10.84
C ALA A 311 16.59 -32.85 -10.57
N MET A 312 15.73 -32.26 -11.45
CA MET A 312 14.27 -32.41 -11.35
C MET A 312 13.71 -33.61 -12.17
N GLY A 313 14.54 -34.25 -12.99
CA GLY A 313 14.12 -35.34 -13.89
C GLY A 313 13.75 -36.65 -13.21
N ASN A 314 14.00 -36.82 -11.91
CA ASN A 314 13.63 -38.01 -11.14
C ASN A 314 12.45 -37.80 -10.18
N ALA A 315 11.90 -36.61 -10.07
CA ALA A 315 10.59 -36.45 -9.46
C ALA A 315 9.56 -36.90 -10.50
N GLY A 316 9.06 -38.11 -10.33
CA GLY A 316 8.23 -38.83 -11.28
C GLY A 316 7.15 -37.95 -11.93
N SER A 317 6.98 -38.16 -13.23
CA SER A 317 5.85 -37.64 -14.00
C SER A 317 4.57 -37.78 -13.17
N ALA A 318 3.96 -36.64 -12.77
CA ALA A 318 2.61 -36.67 -12.26
C ALA A 318 1.74 -37.24 -13.38
N SER A 319 1.34 -38.48 -13.24
CA SER A 319 0.43 -39.17 -14.13
C SER A 319 -0.91 -38.40 -14.11
N SER A 320 -1.54 -38.34 -15.25
CA SER A 320 -2.88 -37.79 -15.49
C SER A 320 -4.02 -38.51 -14.75
N ASP A 321 -3.71 -39.41 -13.86
CA ASP A 321 -4.65 -40.07 -12.94
C ASP A 321 -4.71 -39.25 -11.65
N GLY A 322 -5.88 -38.72 -11.29
CA GLY A 322 -6.16 -37.87 -10.14
C GLY A 322 -5.82 -38.44 -8.76
N LYS A 323 -4.60 -38.93 -8.58
CA LYS A 323 -4.06 -39.33 -7.28
C LYS A 323 -3.67 -38.08 -6.51
N VAL A 324 -4.46 -37.78 -5.50
CA VAL A 324 -4.12 -36.81 -4.44
C VAL A 324 -2.74 -37.14 -3.90
N MET A 325 -1.79 -36.22 -3.97
CA MET A 325 -0.47 -36.38 -3.39
C MET A 325 -0.60 -36.57 -1.87
N SER A 326 0.19 -37.48 -1.29
CA SER A 326 0.21 -37.61 0.17
C SER A 326 0.81 -36.37 0.81
N ALA A 327 0.31 -35.99 2.00
CA ALA A 327 0.78 -34.81 2.73
C ALA A 327 2.31 -34.77 2.87
N GLY A 328 2.96 -35.89 3.19
CA GLY A 328 4.42 -35.98 3.30
C GLY A 328 5.17 -35.63 2.00
N LYS A 329 4.62 -35.98 0.82
CA LYS A 329 5.21 -35.55 -0.46
C LYS A 329 5.02 -34.11 -0.76
N ILE A 330 3.90 -33.51 -0.32
CA ILE A 330 3.64 -32.07 -0.44
C ILE A 330 4.67 -31.30 0.38
N ASP A 331 4.89 -31.70 1.63
CA ASP A 331 5.85 -31.06 2.53
C ASP A 331 7.29 -31.18 2.02
N GLU A 332 7.68 -32.36 1.52
CA GLU A 332 9.00 -32.57 0.91
C GLU A 332 9.22 -31.63 -0.28
N LEU A 333 8.24 -31.50 -1.17
CA LEU A 333 8.31 -30.64 -2.33
C LEU A 333 8.29 -29.15 -1.95
N ALA A 334 7.49 -28.78 -0.97
CA ALA A 334 7.46 -27.41 -0.42
C ALA A 334 8.82 -27.02 0.18
N ASN A 335 9.43 -27.91 0.96
CA ASN A 335 10.77 -27.71 1.51
C ASN A 335 11.84 -27.64 0.42
N MET A 336 11.72 -28.44 -0.63
CA MET A 336 12.63 -28.37 -1.77
C MET A 336 12.53 -27.04 -2.52
N ILE A 337 11.32 -26.54 -2.77
CA ILE A 337 11.09 -25.22 -3.40
C ILE A 337 11.66 -24.13 -2.50
N TRP A 338 11.36 -24.20 -1.20
CA TRP A 338 11.86 -23.25 -0.22
C TRP A 338 13.39 -23.16 -0.23
N ASN A 339 14.07 -24.27 -0.04
CA ASN A 339 15.52 -24.32 0.07
C ASN A 339 16.25 -23.89 -1.20
N ASN A 340 15.65 -24.11 -2.37
CA ASN A 340 16.29 -23.77 -3.65
C ASN A 340 16.05 -22.34 -4.09
N TYR A 341 14.91 -21.74 -3.74
CA TYR A 341 14.48 -20.47 -4.36
C TYR A 341 14.25 -19.34 -3.38
N PHE A 342 14.06 -19.61 -2.10
CA PHE A 342 13.78 -18.57 -1.12
C PHE A 342 14.99 -18.17 -0.28
N LYS A 343 15.02 -16.90 0.09
CA LYS A 343 15.94 -16.37 1.08
C LYS A 343 15.21 -15.34 1.92
N VAL A 344 15.20 -15.51 3.24
CA VAL A 344 14.70 -14.53 4.18
C VAL A 344 15.85 -13.67 4.69
N ILE A 345 15.63 -12.38 4.80
CA ILE A 345 16.63 -11.41 5.25
C ILE A 345 15.91 -10.43 6.20
N ALA A 346 16.41 -10.26 7.42
CA ALA A 346 15.88 -9.22 8.31
C ALA A 346 16.28 -7.82 7.82
N VAL A 347 15.43 -6.82 8.10
CA VAL A 347 15.59 -5.43 7.63
C VAL A 347 17.00 -4.89 7.87
N LYS A 348 17.55 -5.09 9.08
CA LYS A 348 18.90 -4.64 9.45
C LYS A 348 20.02 -5.24 8.60
N PHE A 349 19.84 -6.41 8.00
CA PHE A 349 20.81 -7.05 7.12
C PHE A 349 20.59 -6.71 5.64
N ALA A 350 19.57 -5.93 5.30
CA ALA A 350 19.38 -5.40 3.97
C ALA A 350 20.25 -4.18 3.69
N GLN A 351 20.65 -3.46 4.74
CA GLN A 351 21.51 -2.28 4.63
C GLN A 351 22.83 -2.61 3.94
N GLY A 352 23.29 -1.76 3.03
CA GLY A 352 24.53 -1.94 2.29
C GLY A 352 24.51 -3.03 1.20
N ARG A 353 23.36 -3.67 0.96
CA ARG A 353 23.21 -4.73 -0.06
C ARG A 353 22.40 -4.22 -1.24
N THR A 354 22.65 -4.81 -2.41
CA THR A 354 21.83 -4.62 -3.62
C THR A 354 21.29 -5.98 -4.06
N PHE A 355 19.99 -6.06 -4.30
CA PHE A 355 19.32 -7.30 -4.66
C PHE A 355 19.01 -7.32 -6.16
N SER A 356 19.84 -8.02 -6.93
CA SER A 356 19.71 -8.13 -8.38
C SER A 356 19.22 -9.52 -8.81
N ASN A 357 18.53 -9.58 -9.96
CA ASN A 357 17.97 -10.80 -10.55
C ASN A 357 17.03 -11.56 -9.58
N CYS A 358 16.21 -10.85 -8.83
CA CYS A 358 15.34 -11.44 -7.82
C CYS A 358 13.94 -10.86 -7.83
N PHE A 359 13.01 -11.66 -7.30
CA PHE A 359 11.68 -11.22 -6.90
C PHE A 359 11.80 -10.82 -5.42
N LEU A 360 11.81 -9.51 -5.15
CA LEU A 360 12.05 -8.93 -3.84
C LEU A 360 10.73 -8.56 -3.19
N HIS A 361 10.39 -9.18 -2.07
CA HIS A 361 9.11 -8.99 -1.40
C HIS A 361 9.31 -8.42 0.02
N TYR A 362 8.78 -7.24 0.24
CA TYR A 362 8.63 -6.59 1.54
C TYR A 362 7.22 -6.80 2.05
N ASP A 363 7.07 -7.52 3.15
CA ASP A 363 5.77 -7.81 3.79
C ASP A 363 5.59 -6.98 5.07
N GLU A 364 4.36 -6.54 5.33
CA GLU A 364 3.99 -5.65 6.44
C GLU A 364 4.76 -4.30 6.43
N PHE A 365 4.91 -3.73 5.22
CA PHE A 365 5.75 -2.53 5.01
C PHE A 365 5.23 -1.28 5.71
N GLN A 366 3.95 -1.23 6.12
CA GLN A 366 3.38 -0.14 6.92
C GLN A 366 4.04 -0.02 8.31
N LEU A 367 4.74 -1.04 8.76
CA LEU A 367 5.45 -1.02 10.05
C LEU A 367 6.83 -0.36 9.96
N GLN A 368 7.28 0.03 8.75
CA GLN A 368 8.55 0.72 8.58
C GLN A 368 8.37 2.23 8.64
N ASN A 369 9.29 2.92 9.31
CA ASN A 369 9.40 4.36 9.24
C ASN A 369 9.94 4.82 7.87
N ILE A 370 9.82 6.11 7.56
CA ILE A 370 10.26 6.70 6.28
C ILE A 370 11.72 6.41 5.97
N GLY A 371 12.63 6.54 6.95
CA GLY A 371 14.06 6.33 6.76
C GLY A 371 14.39 4.90 6.35
N ASN A 372 13.82 3.92 7.04
CA ASN A 372 13.95 2.51 6.70
C ASN A 372 13.30 2.19 5.34
N ALA A 373 12.14 2.77 5.06
CA ALA A 373 11.44 2.56 3.79
C ALA A 373 12.26 3.07 2.60
N ALA A 374 12.84 4.25 2.70
CA ALA A 374 13.74 4.81 1.68
C ALA A 374 14.96 3.90 1.48
N MET A 375 15.62 3.54 2.57
CA MET A 375 16.78 2.64 2.54
C MET A 375 16.45 1.30 1.87
N LEU A 376 15.29 0.69 2.15
CA LEU A 376 14.88 -0.59 1.58
C LEU A 376 14.56 -0.49 0.08
N ILE A 377 13.86 0.54 -0.35
CA ILE A 377 13.53 0.76 -1.76
C ILE A 377 14.82 0.89 -2.60
N ASP A 378 15.84 1.56 -2.07
CA ASP A 378 17.15 1.72 -2.71
C ASP A 378 17.93 0.40 -2.87
N ARG A 379 17.48 -0.69 -2.25
CA ARG A 379 18.11 -2.02 -2.39
C ARG A 379 17.72 -2.75 -3.67
N LEU A 380 16.75 -2.22 -4.44
CA LEU A 380 16.33 -2.83 -5.69
C LEU A 380 17.45 -2.75 -6.74
N GLY A 381 17.98 -3.90 -7.10
CA GLY A 381 19.03 -4.03 -8.11
C GLY A 381 18.47 -4.30 -9.52
N VAL A 382 19.39 -4.40 -10.48
CA VAL A 382 19.06 -4.64 -11.89
C VAL A 382 18.33 -5.99 -12.07
N ASN A 383 17.42 -6.02 -13.04
CA ASN A 383 16.65 -7.20 -13.40
C ASN A 383 15.91 -7.82 -12.19
N SER A 384 15.35 -6.95 -11.34
CA SER A 384 14.56 -7.37 -10.16
C SER A 384 13.20 -6.73 -10.18
N LYS A 385 12.24 -7.35 -9.49
CA LYS A 385 10.89 -6.84 -9.30
C LYS A 385 10.64 -6.68 -7.80
N LEU A 386 10.21 -5.48 -7.41
CA LEU A 386 9.89 -5.15 -6.02
C LEU A 386 8.40 -5.35 -5.78
N ILE A 387 8.08 -6.05 -4.72
CA ILE A 387 6.72 -6.20 -4.22
C ILE A 387 6.67 -5.67 -2.79
N ILE A 388 5.76 -4.73 -2.57
CA ILE A 388 5.49 -4.14 -1.26
C ILE A 388 4.07 -4.53 -0.88
N THR A 389 3.91 -5.22 0.24
CA THR A 389 2.59 -5.59 0.77
C THR A 389 2.39 -5.07 2.19
N GLY A 390 1.14 -4.79 2.54
CA GLY A 390 0.78 -4.39 3.89
C GLY A 390 -0.70 -3.98 4.04
N ASP A 391 -1.05 -3.58 5.26
CA ASP A 391 -2.39 -3.17 5.63
C ASP A 391 -2.33 -1.87 6.44
N LEU A 392 -2.71 -0.74 5.83
CA LEU A 392 -2.75 0.56 6.48
C LEU A 392 -3.69 0.62 7.69
N SER A 393 -4.53 -0.40 7.86
CA SER A 393 -5.39 -0.54 9.03
C SER A 393 -4.74 -1.21 10.24
N GLN A 394 -3.55 -1.77 10.06
CA GLN A 394 -2.77 -2.48 11.08
C GLN A 394 -1.46 -1.72 11.42
N ILE A 395 -1.54 -0.42 11.45
CA ILE A 395 -0.42 0.42 11.88
C ILE A 395 -0.45 0.45 13.41
N ASP A 396 0.66 0.09 14.05
CA ASP A 396 0.83 0.23 15.47
C ASP A 396 1.10 1.70 15.81
N SER A 397 0.27 2.29 16.66
CA SER A 397 0.25 3.72 16.95
C SER A 397 1.50 4.26 17.69
N HIS A 398 2.39 3.37 18.13
CA HIS A 398 3.57 3.79 18.90
C HIS A 398 4.71 4.36 18.03
N TYR A 399 4.82 3.98 16.76
CA TYR A 399 5.98 4.32 15.91
C TYR A 399 5.63 4.89 14.53
N SER A 400 4.39 4.75 14.08
CA SER A 400 3.96 5.23 12.77
C SER A 400 2.47 5.58 12.76
N ASN A 401 2.09 6.49 11.90
CA ASN A 401 0.70 6.85 11.65
C ASN A 401 0.36 6.60 10.17
N VAL A 402 -0.89 6.79 9.80
CA VAL A 402 -1.36 6.55 8.42
C VAL A 402 -0.59 7.37 7.38
N TRP A 403 -0.01 8.49 7.78
CA TRP A 403 0.71 9.41 6.92
C TRP A 403 2.22 9.17 6.92
N ASP A 404 2.75 8.72 8.06
CA ASP A 404 4.18 8.54 8.30
C ASP A 404 4.48 7.05 8.47
N ASN A 405 4.47 6.33 7.37
CA ASN A 405 4.78 4.91 7.32
C ASN A 405 5.36 4.52 5.96
N GLY A 406 5.97 3.35 5.90
CA GLY A 406 6.67 2.88 4.71
C GLY A 406 5.79 2.78 3.46
N ILE A 407 4.54 2.34 3.58
CA ILE A 407 3.64 2.22 2.43
C ILE A 407 3.28 3.60 1.88
N THR A 408 2.88 4.53 2.74
CA THR A 408 2.53 5.90 2.33
C THR A 408 3.73 6.59 1.69
N TYR A 409 4.93 6.43 2.28
CA TYR A 409 6.16 6.90 1.67
C TYR A 409 6.37 6.31 0.28
N ALA A 410 6.30 4.97 0.13
CA ALA A 410 6.50 4.30 -1.15
C ALA A 410 5.50 4.78 -2.21
N MET A 411 4.23 4.96 -1.82
CA MET A 411 3.20 5.52 -2.71
C MET A 411 3.54 6.94 -3.16
N ASN A 412 3.99 7.80 -2.26
CA ASN A 412 4.30 9.20 -2.57
C ASN A 412 5.49 9.32 -3.51
N VAL A 413 6.62 8.66 -3.19
CA VAL A 413 7.86 8.77 -4.00
C VAL A 413 7.76 8.09 -5.35
N THR A 414 6.78 7.19 -5.53
CA THR A 414 6.55 6.49 -6.80
C THR A 414 5.35 7.01 -7.58
N GLN A 415 4.80 8.16 -7.19
CA GLN A 415 3.66 8.73 -7.88
C GLN A 415 3.98 8.96 -9.36
N ASP A 416 3.03 8.62 -10.25
CA ASP A 416 3.12 8.74 -11.70
C ASP A 416 4.31 8.00 -12.36
N ASN A 417 4.99 7.11 -11.64
CA ASN A 417 6.08 6.34 -12.22
C ASN A 417 5.54 5.22 -13.14
N PRO A 418 5.88 5.21 -14.44
CA PRO A 418 5.36 4.22 -15.39
C PRO A 418 5.86 2.79 -15.18
N ARG A 419 6.75 2.56 -14.21
CA ARG A 419 7.24 1.23 -13.83
C ARG A 419 6.62 0.71 -12.54
N VAL A 420 5.67 1.46 -11.96
CA VAL A 420 5.04 1.11 -10.68
C VAL A 420 3.55 0.92 -10.88
N ALA A 421 3.01 -0.16 -10.32
CA ALA A 421 1.57 -0.37 -10.20
C ALA A 421 1.15 -0.34 -8.73
N ARG A 422 -0.06 0.14 -8.48
CA ARG A 422 -0.69 0.14 -7.17
C ARG A 422 -1.95 -0.68 -7.24
N VAL A 423 -2.23 -1.45 -6.20
CA VAL A 423 -3.44 -2.27 -6.11
C VAL A 423 -3.94 -2.26 -4.68
N PHE A 424 -5.23 -2.10 -4.52
CA PHE A 424 -5.89 -2.20 -3.22
C PHE A 424 -6.83 -3.39 -3.23
N LEU A 425 -6.62 -4.35 -2.33
CA LEU A 425 -7.50 -5.50 -2.13
C LEU A 425 -8.51 -5.19 -1.02
N THR A 426 -9.78 -5.44 -1.28
CA THR A 426 -10.89 -5.16 -0.37
C THR A 426 -11.26 -6.36 0.49
N ALA A 427 -12.19 -6.18 1.42
CA ALA A 427 -12.80 -7.29 2.16
C ALA A 427 -13.49 -8.31 1.24
N ASP A 428 -13.89 -7.90 0.03
CA ASP A 428 -14.53 -8.78 -0.94
C ASP A 428 -13.59 -9.82 -1.53
N ASP A 429 -12.29 -9.53 -1.52
CA ASP A 429 -11.23 -10.43 -1.98
C ASP A 429 -10.82 -11.48 -0.93
N ILE A 430 -11.38 -11.42 0.29
CA ILE A 430 -11.09 -12.40 1.33
C ILE A 430 -11.57 -13.78 0.91
N GLY A 431 -10.59 -14.66 0.70
CA GLY A 431 -10.83 -16.04 0.30
C GLY A 431 -10.98 -17.03 1.45
N ARG A 432 -11.09 -16.54 2.69
CA ARG A 432 -11.23 -17.34 3.93
C ARG A 432 -12.70 -17.61 4.26
N ASN A 433 -12.96 -18.01 5.51
CA ASN A 433 -14.28 -18.27 6.02
C ASN A 433 -15.24 -17.08 5.78
N PRO A 434 -16.49 -17.31 5.33
CA PRO A 434 -17.49 -16.26 5.09
C PRO A 434 -17.70 -15.31 6.27
N LEU A 435 -17.61 -15.80 7.51
CA LEU A 435 -17.70 -14.97 8.73
C LEU A 435 -16.57 -13.91 8.78
N VAL A 436 -15.34 -14.31 8.44
CA VAL A 436 -14.19 -13.39 8.41
C VAL A 436 -14.41 -12.29 7.38
N LYS A 437 -14.94 -12.66 6.22
CA LYS A 437 -15.29 -11.71 5.14
C LYS A 437 -16.36 -10.72 5.60
N GLU A 438 -17.40 -11.20 6.26
CA GLU A 438 -18.49 -10.35 6.79
C GLU A 438 -17.98 -9.38 7.85
N ILE A 439 -17.16 -9.84 8.80
CA ILE A 439 -16.55 -8.99 9.83
C ILE A 439 -15.67 -7.90 9.19
N ALA A 440 -14.87 -8.25 8.20
CA ALA A 440 -14.01 -7.30 7.49
C ALA A 440 -14.84 -6.22 6.77
N ARG A 441 -15.90 -6.60 6.05
CA ARG A 441 -16.83 -5.66 5.40
C ARG A 441 -17.50 -4.69 6.42
N ARG A 442 -17.88 -5.18 7.59
CA ARG A 442 -18.44 -4.35 8.64
C ARG A 442 -17.41 -3.35 9.18
N ARG A 443 -16.16 -3.75 9.34
CA ARG A 443 -15.06 -2.87 9.74
C ARG A 443 -14.78 -1.78 8.69
N GLU A 444 -14.73 -2.13 7.41
CA GLU A 444 -14.56 -1.16 6.32
C GLU A 444 -15.70 -0.15 6.28
N LYS A 445 -16.96 -0.61 6.39
CA LYS A 445 -18.13 0.29 6.45
C LYS A 445 -18.10 1.23 7.64
N LYS A 446 -17.74 0.72 8.83
CA LYS A 446 -17.66 1.55 10.05
C LYS A 446 -16.58 2.63 9.92
N ARG A 447 -15.46 2.33 9.29
CA ARG A 447 -14.40 3.32 9.01
C ARG A 447 -14.86 4.37 8.02
N ALA A 448 -15.50 3.95 6.91
CA ALA A 448 -16.05 4.88 5.92
C ALA A 448 -17.15 5.81 6.49
N SER A 449 -17.86 5.39 7.54
CA SER A 449 -18.88 6.22 8.21
C SER A 449 -18.31 7.09 9.33
N SER A 450 -17.07 6.85 9.76
CA SER A 450 -16.37 7.61 10.82
C SER A 450 -15.37 8.62 10.22
N SER A 451 -15.20 8.61 8.90
CA SER A 451 -14.44 9.56 8.07
C SER A 451 -15.38 10.60 7.50
#